data_7c01f0ceca0b5deee49749ca904be18a
#
_entry.id   7c01f0ceca0b5deee49749ca904be18a
#
_cell.length_a   1.000
_cell.length_b   1.000
_cell.length_c   1.000
_cell.angle_alpha   90.00
_cell.angle_beta   90.00
_cell.angle_gamma   90.00
#
_symmetry.space_group_name_H-M   'P 1'
#
loop_
_entity.id
_entity.type
_entity.pdbx_description
1 polymer ?
#
loop_
_entity_poly.entity_id
_entity_poly.type
_entity_poly.pdbx_seq_one_letter_code
_entity_poly.pdbx_strand_id
1 'polypeptide(L)'
;MELTLQELLEKIKKPFPKFELTPSETVLLLIDMQKLAGTDWLIEEAIEQGIPADVAKKAVKDMNKRVEKVLENSKKILEACRKKGIDRIHVKIESKFDDGRDVGRLHKLHNFIVPPGSVWGEFFDEVKPSDNEIVLTKTCSGAFVGTDLDRILRNLGTETLIIIGFYTDQCVETAARDAADIGYNTILVEDACNTLTQELHDNAIKALKDVYVKVLTTDSLLAVIDRL
;
A
#
# COMPACT_ATOMS: atom_id res chain seq x y z
N MET A 1 -3.72 -36.36 -26.05
CA MET A 1 -3.08 -35.84 -24.83
C MET A 1 -4.06 -34.85 -24.24
N GLU A 2 -4.71 -35.22 -23.15
CA GLU A 2 -5.61 -34.32 -22.44
C GLU A 2 -4.74 -33.39 -21.55
N LEU A 3 -4.96 -32.10 -21.67
CA LEU A 3 -4.33 -31.10 -20.82
C LEU A 3 -5.35 -30.59 -19.80
N THR A 4 -4.95 -30.43 -18.55
CA THR A 4 -5.74 -29.66 -17.59
C THR A 4 -5.75 -28.20 -18.00
N LEU A 5 -6.73 -27.42 -17.50
CA LEU A 5 -6.78 -25.98 -17.72
C LEU A 5 -5.49 -25.29 -17.24
N GLN A 6 -4.96 -25.73 -16.10
CA GLN A 6 -3.74 -25.16 -15.53
C GLN A 6 -2.53 -25.39 -16.45
N GLU A 7 -2.35 -26.61 -16.98
CA GLU A 7 -1.27 -26.92 -17.94
C GLU A 7 -1.42 -26.15 -19.25
N LEU A 8 -2.67 -25.95 -19.72
CA LEU A 8 -2.94 -25.12 -20.89
C LEU A 8 -2.53 -23.67 -20.64
N LEU A 9 -2.97 -23.08 -19.52
CA LEU A 9 -2.65 -21.70 -19.15
C LEU A 9 -1.15 -21.48 -19.01
N GLU A 10 -0.42 -22.39 -18.39
CA GLU A 10 1.04 -22.36 -18.30
C GLU A 10 1.72 -22.30 -19.68
N LYS A 11 1.20 -23.06 -20.65
CA LYS A 11 1.76 -23.11 -22.01
C LYS A 11 1.49 -21.87 -22.84
N ILE A 12 0.36 -21.19 -22.61
CA ILE A 12 -0.05 -20.01 -23.38
C ILE A 12 0.29 -18.68 -22.65
N LYS A 13 0.74 -18.76 -21.39
CA LYS A 13 1.09 -17.58 -20.57
C LYS A 13 2.19 -16.78 -21.27
N LYS A 14 1.92 -15.50 -21.52
CA LYS A 14 2.95 -14.56 -21.95
C LYS A 14 3.72 -14.05 -20.73
N PRO A 15 5.03 -13.81 -20.85
CA PRO A 15 5.78 -13.20 -19.77
C PRO A 15 5.23 -11.81 -19.47
N PHE A 16 5.22 -11.42 -18.18
CA PHE A 16 4.89 -10.07 -17.79
C PHE A 16 5.86 -9.08 -18.48
N PRO A 17 5.38 -7.94 -18.98
CA PRO A 17 6.25 -6.96 -19.65
C PRO A 17 7.46 -6.59 -18.81
N LYS A 18 8.62 -6.47 -19.44
CA LYS A 18 9.82 -5.94 -18.80
C LYS A 18 9.82 -4.43 -18.97
N PHE A 19 10.10 -3.73 -17.90
CA PHE A 19 10.36 -2.29 -17.92
C PHE A 19 11.57 -2.00 -17.02
N GLU A 20 12.26 -0.92 -17.33
CA GLU A 20 13.43 -0.46 -16.57
C GLU A 20 13.00 0.67 -15.63
N LEU A 21 13.63 0.74 -14.47
CA LEU A 21 13.44 1.84 -13.54
C LEU A 21 14.32 3.02 -13.96
N THR A 22 13.72 4.17 -14.17
CA THR A 22 14.38 5.45 -14.37
C THR A 22 14.02 6.36 -13.20
N PRO A 23 14.99 6.89 -12.42
CA PRO A 23 14.65 7.67 -11.22
C PRO A 23 13.69 8.84 -11.47
N SER A 24 13.87 9.57 -12.58
CA SER A 24 13.03 10.71 -12.95
C SER A 24 11.63 10.35 -13.47
N GLU A 25 11.36 9.08 -13.76
CA GLU A 25 10.09 8.56 -14.27
C GLU A 25 9.45 7.57 -13.30
N THR A 26 10.02 7.43 -12.12
CA THR A 26 9.57 6.48 -11.09
C THR A 26 9.08 7.24 -9.85
N VAL A 27 7.95 6.79 -9.29
CA VAL A 27 7.42 7.30 -8.02
C VAL A 27 7.23 6.15 -7.05
N LEU A 28 7.70 6.33 -5.81
CA LEU A 28 7.32 5.47 -4.69
C LEU A 28 5.99 5.96 -4.10
N LEU A 29 4.98 5.11 -4.13
CA LEU A 29 3.66 5.36 -3.59
C LEU A 29 3.47 4.60 -2.28
N LEU A 30 3.39 5.35 -1.16
CA LEU A 30 3.17 4.80 0.17
C LEU A 30 1.69 4.92 0.52
N ILE A 31 0.99 3.80 0.59
CA ILE A 31 -0.46 3.75 0.81
C ILE A 31 -0.76 3.52 2.29
N ASP A 32 -1.45 4.48 2.91
CA ASP A 32 -2.02 4.39 4.27
C ASP A 32 -1.03 3.88 5.33
N MET A 33 0.23 4.34 5.26
CA MET A 33 1.27 4.00 6.23
C MET A 33 1.07 4.78 7.54
N GLN A 34 -0.15 4.67 8.11
CA GLN A 34 -0.65 5.41 9.25
C GLN A 34 -0.83 4.50 10.46
N LYS A 35 -0.84 5.06 11.67
CA LYS A 35 -1.03 4.32 12.93
C LYS A 35 -2.31 3.49 12.97
N LEU A 36 -3.36 3.92 12.27
CA LEU A 36 -4.61 3.16 12.13
C LEU A 36 -4.42 1.76 11.47
N ALA A 37 -3.36 1.59 10.69
CA ALA A 37 -3.05 0.30 10.04
C ALA A 37 -2.26 -0.65 10.96
N GLY A 38 -1.86 -0.17 12.13
CA GLY A 38 -1.19 -0.95 13.16
C GLY A 38 -2.15 -1.78 14.01
N THR A 39 -1.59 -2.41 15.04
CA THR A 39 -2.36 -3.27 15.95
C THR A 39 -2.95 -2.52 17.15
N ASP A 40 -2.41 -1.35 17.48
CA ASP A 40 -2.87 -0.58 18.65
C ASP A 40 -4.32 -0.12 18.48
N TRP A 41 -4.68 0.34 17.29
CA TRP A 41 -6.08 0.67 16.95
C TRP A 41 -7.02 -0.54 17.14
N LEU A 42 -6.62 -1.73 16.68
CA LEU A 42 -7.42 -2.95 16.86
C LEU A 42 -7.57 -3.34 18.34
N ILE A 43 -6.53 -3.12 19.14
CA ILE A 43 -6.56 -3.39 20.57
C ILE A 43 -7.53 -2.43 21.28
N GLU A 44 -7.47 -1.12 20.95
CA GLU A 44 -8.39 -0.14 21.54
C GLU A 44 -9.85 -0.44 21.18
N GLU A 45 -10.12 -0.70 19.89
CA GLU A 45 -11.46 -1.09 19.43
C GLU A 45 -11.98 -2.35 20.16
N ALA A 46 -11.12 -3.35 20.34
CA ALA A 46 -11.46 -4.57 21.07
C ALA A 46 -11.80 -4.28 22.54
N ILE A 47 -11.05 -3.39 23.20
CA ILE A 47 -11.31 -2.98 24.59
C ILE A 47 -12.65 -2.24 24.70
N GLU A 48 -12.98 -1.36 23.75
CA GLU A 48 -14.27 -0.67 23.71
C GLU A 48 -15.45 -1.65 23.55
N GLN A 49 -15.23 -2.78 22.87
CA GLN A 49 -16.21 -3.87 22.76
C GLN A 49 -16.22 -4.81 23.98
N GLY A 50 -15.47 -4.48 25.04
CA GLY A 50 -15.43 -5.25 26.29
C GLY A 50 -14.48 -6.46 26.29
N ILE A 51 -13.59 -6.59 25.30
CA ILE A 51 -12.56 -7.63 25.27
C ILE A 51 -11.40 -7.23 26.18
N PRO A 52 -10.92 -8.10 27.11
CA PRO A 52 -9.77 -7.78 27.95
C PRO A 52 -8.52 -7.47 27.13
N ALA A 53 -7.76 -6.46 27.57
CA ALA A 53 -6.58 -5.96 26.85
C ALA A 53 -5.50 -7.03 26.58
N ASP A 54 -5.29 -7.94 27.52
CA ASP A 54 -4.33 -9.05 27.39
C ASP A 54 -4.78 -10.07 26.32
N VAL A 55 -6.10 -10.31 26.21
CA VAL A 55 -6.69 -11.17 25.18
C VAL A 55 -6.53 -10.51 23.80
N ALA A 56 -6.87 -9.22 23.68
CA ALA A 56 -6.72 -8.47 22.44
C ALA A 56 -5.25 -8.44 21.98
N LYS A 57 -4.31 -8.09 22.86
CA LYS A 57 -2.87 -8.09 22.58
C LYS A 57 -2.35 -9.45 22.11
N LYS A 58 -2.83 -10.54 22.71
CA LYS A 58 -2.45 -11.89 22.29
C LYS A 58 -2.97 -12.23 20.90
N ALA A 59 -4.21 -11.83 20.60
CA ALA A 59 -4.84 -12.08 19.30
C ALA A 59 -4.11 -11.41 18.14
N VAL A 60 -3.60 -10.18 18.31
CA VAL A 60 -2.92 -9.41 17.25
C VAL A 60 -1.42 -9.65 17.18
N LYS A 61 -0.84 -10.51 18.03
CA LYS A 61 0.60 -10.69 18.16
C LYS A 61 1.32 -11.00 16.84
N ASP A 62 0.76 -11.89 16.03
CA ASP A 62 1.40 -12.27 14.76
C ASP A 62 1.21 -11.18 13.69
N MET A 63 0.08 -10.47 13.69
CA MET A 63 -0.10 -9.28 12.87
C MET A 63 0.92 -8.20 13.23
N ASN A 64 1.14 -7.94 14.52
CA ASN A 64 2.10 -6.94 14.96
C ASN A 64 3.51 -7.21 14.43
N LYS A 65 3.99 -8.45 14.49
CA LYS A 65 5.29 -8.83 13.91
C LYS A 65 5.38 -8.55 12.40
N ARG A 66 4.27 -8.80 11.67
CA ARG A 66 4.22 -8.49 10.25
C ARG A 66 4.24 -6.99 9.98
N VAL A 67 3.50 -6.20 10.79
CA VAL A 67 3.53 -4.72 10.71
C VAL A 67 4.93 -4.19 10.96
N GLU A 68 5.62 -4.63 12.03
CA GLU A 68 7.00 -4.25 12.34
C GLU A 68 7.94 -4.54 11.16
N LYS A 69 7.81 -5.73 10.54
CA LYS A 69 8.63 -6.11 9.39
C LYS A 69 8.36 -5.24 8.16
N VAL A 70 7.09 -4.94 7.89
CA VAL A 70 6.70 -4.03 6.80
C VAL A 70 7.27 -2.64 7.00
N LEU A 71 7.20 -2.10 8.23
CA LEU A 71 7.75 -0.78 8.54
C LEU A 71 9.27 -0.74 8.37
N GLU A 72 9.99 -1.78 8.84
CA GLU A 72 11.44 -1.92 8.62
C GLU A 72 11.79 -1.91 7.12
N ASN A 73 11.08 -2.70 6.32
CA ASN A 73 11.30 -2.81 4.89
C ASN A 73 10.94 -1.51 4.16
N SER A 74 9.80 -0.91 4.50
CA SER A 74 9.34 0.37 3.92
C SER A 74 10.32 1.50 4.19
N LYS A 75 10.89 1.57 5.39
CA LYS A 75 11.95 2.51 5.73
C LYS A 75 13.16 2.37 4.79
N LYS A 76 13.65 1.14 4.60
CA LYS A 76 14.78 0.87 3.69
C LYS A 76 14.50 1.31 2.26
N ILE A 77 13.30 1.02 1.75
CA ILE A 77 12.87 1.41 0.40
C ILE A 77 12.79 2.94 0.30
N LEU A 78 12.16 3.60 1.27
CA LEU A 78 12.00 5.05 1.31
C LEU A 78 13.37 5.76 1.32
N GLU A 79 14.31 5.30 2.14
CA GLU A 79 15.67 5.84 2.23
C GLU A 79 16.44 5.64 0.90
N ALA A 80 16.30 4.47 0.26
CA ALA A 80 16.91 4.20 -1.05
C ALA A 80 16.35 5.12 -2.14
N CYS A 81 15.02 5.31 -2.18
CA CYS A 81 14.37 6.22 -3.11
C CYS A 81 14.81 7.68 -2.87
N ARG A 82 14.89 8.12 -1.61
CA ARG A 82 15.42 9.45 -1.24
C ARG A 82 16.84 9.65 -1.77
N LYS A 83 17.72 8.67 -1.56
CA LYS A 83 19.13 8.70 -2.01
C LYS A 83 19.29 8.79 -3.52
N LYS A 84 18.39 8.15 -4.28
CA LYS A 84 18.44 8.10 -5.74
C LYS A 84 17.60 9.18 -6.45
N GLY A 85 16.93 10.06 -5.68
CA GLY A 85 16.10 11.12 -6.25
C GLY A 85 14.80 10.62 -6.89
N ILE A 86 14.35 9.40 -6.53
CA ILE A 86 13.03 8.89 -6.92
C ILE A 86 11.97 9.65 -6.13
N ASP A 87 10.95 10.19 -6.78
CA ASP A 87 9.86 10.91 -6.13
C ASP A 87 9.02 10.01 -5.22
N ARG A 88 8.46 10.59 -4.17
CA ARG A 88 7.68 9.90 -3.12
C ARG A 88 6.37 10.62 -2.91
N ILE A 89 5.28 9.83 -2.90
CA ILE A 89 3.94 10.31 -2.59
C ILE A 89 3.38 9.47 -1.46
N HIS A 90 3.05 10.12 -0.36
CA HIS A 90 2.38 9.51 0.78
C HIS A 90 0.87 9.73 0.65
N VAL A 91 0.11 8.65 0.59
CA VAL A 91 -1.35 8.70 0.57
C VAL A 91 -1.86 8.32 1.94
N LYS A 92 -2.76 9.14 2.51
CA LYS A 92 -3.37 8.86 3.80
C LYS A 92 -4.90 8.93 3.75
N ILE A 93 -5.56 8.15 4.59
CA ILE A 93 -6.98 8.28 4.88
C ILE A 93 -7.17 9.34 5.95
N GLU A 94 -7.98 10.36 5.66
CA GLU A 94 -8.40 11.38 6.63
C GLU A 94 -9.62 12.09 6.09
N SER A 95 -10.65 12.28 6.93
CA SER A 95 -11.81 13.11 6.57
C SER A 95 -11.44 14.61 6.64
N LYS A 96 -12.17 15.45 5.90
CA LYS A 96 -12.02 16.93 5.99
C LYS A 96 -12.77 17.50 7.18
N PHE A 97 -13.78 16.77 7.67
CA PHE A 97 -14.64 17.18 8.77
C PHE A 97 -14.58 16.15 9.89
N ASP A 98 -14.70 16.64 11.13
CA ASP A 98 -14.65 15.79 12.33
C ASP A 98 -15.74 14.72 12.35
N ASP A 99 -16.91 15.01 11.78
CA ASP A 99 -18.04 14.08 11.68
C ASP A 99 -17.95 13.10 10.50
N GLY A 100 -16.89 13.19 9.68
CA GLY A 100 -16.68 12.29 8.54
C GLY A 100 -17.75 12.35 7.46
N ARG A 101 -18.54 13.46 7.37
CA ARG A 101 -19.62 13.58 6.39
C ARG A 101 -19.15 13.53 4.93
N ASP A 102 -17.88 13.76 4.68
CA ASP A 102 -17.20 13.75 3.37
C ASP A 102 -16.57 12.40 3.01
N VAL A 103 -16.54 11.43 3.93
CA VAL A 103 -15.99 10.10 3.59
C VAL A 103 -16.94 9.30 2.69
N GLY A 104 -16.39 8.38 1.93
CA GLY A 104 -17.14 7.50 1.04
C GLY A 104 -18.20 6.67 1.78
N ARG A 105 -19.26 6.27 1.06
CA ARG A 105 -20.38 5.51 1.65
C ARG A 105 -19.92 4.23 2.36
N LEU A 106 -18.93 3.52 1.80
CA LEU A 106 -18.39 2.30 2.39
C LEU A 106 -17.81 2.58 3.79
N HIS A 107 -17.00 3.62 3.92
CA HIS A 107 -16.42 4.01 5.22
C HIS A 107 -17.51 4.39 6.23
N LYS A 108 -18.55 5.12 5.78
CA LYS A 108 -19.71 5.44 6.65
C LYS A 108 -20.45 4.18 7.15
N LEU A 109 -20.65 3.20 6.28
CA LEU A 109 -21.32 1.94 6.64
C LEU A 109 -20.54 1.13 7.67
N HIS A 110 -19.20 1.23 7.65
CA HIS A 110 -18.32 0.57 8.60
C HIS A 110 -17.94 1.45 9.80
N ASN A 111 -18.51 2.66 9.90
CA ASN A 111 -18.12 3.67 10.91
C ASN A 111 -16.60 3.93 10.92
N PHE A 112 -15.96 3.80 9.77
CA PHE A 112 -14.52 4.00 9.61
C PHE A 112 -14.24 5.46 9.26
N ILE A 113 -14.05 6.28 10.29
CA ILE A 113 -13.81 7.72 10.19
C ILE A 113 -12.49 8.05 10.86
N VAL A 114 -11.61 8.75 10.13
CA VAL A 114 -10.34 9.27 10.63
C VAL A 114 -10.41 10.78 10.56
N PRO A 115 -10.82 11.47 11.63
CA PRO A 115 -10.97 12.93 11.62
C PRO A 115 -9.61 13.64 11.60
N PRO A 116 -9.58 14.93 11.19
CA PRO A 116 -8.36 15.73 11.20
C PRO A 116 -7.71 15.76 12.59
N GLY A 117 -6.39 15.58 12.63
CA GLY A 117 -5.64 15.57 13.88
C GLY A 117 -5.81 14.34 14.75
N SER A 118 -6.52 13.32 14.29
CA SER A 118 -6.56 12.00 14.96
C SER A 118 -5.17 11.38 15.00
N VAL A 119 -4.80 10.82 16.15
CA VAL A 119 -3.56 10.03 16.30
C VAL A 119 -3.51 8.87 15.30
N TRP A 120 -4.65 8.29 14.94
CA TRP A 120 -4.76 7.22 13.97
C TRP A 120 -4.48 7.67 12.54
N GLY A 121 -4.66 8.97 12.26
CA GLY A 121 -4.31 9.61 10.99
C GLY A 121 -2.83 9.92 10.83
N GLU A 122 -2.02 9.83 11.89
CA GLU A 122 -0.58 10.09 11.84
C GLU A 122 0.16 8.96 11.12
N PHE A 123 1.21 9.32 10.37
CA PHE A 123 2.13 8.34 9.78
C PHE A 123 2.96 7.64 10.85
N PHE A 124 3.33 6.39 10.60
CA PHE A 124 4.36 5.72 11.41
C PHE A 124 5.70 6.47 11.31
N ASP A 125 6.45 6.51 12.41
CA ASP A 125 7.70 7.29 12.50
C ASP A 125 8.75 6.85 11.48
N GLU A 126 8.78 5.56 11.15
CA GLU A 126 9.69 4.94 10.20
C GLU A 126 9.54 5.50 8.77
N VAL A 127 8.36 5.99 8.44
CA VAL A 127 7.98 6.38 7.08
C VAL A 127 7.33 7.76 7.01
N LYS A 128 7.58 8.63 7.99
CA LYS A 128 7.10 10.01 7.96
C LYS A 128 7.59 10.74 6.71
N PRO A 129 6.70 11.49 6.04
CA PRO A 129 7.09 12.33 4.92
C PRO A 129 8.06 13.43 5.38
N SER A 130 8.99 13.81 4.50
CA SER A 130 9.81 15.00 4.63
C SER A 130 9.11 16.21 4.01
N ASP A 131 9.54 17.42 4.32
CA ASP A 131 8.91 18.68 3.87
C ASP A 131 8.77 18.82 2.35
N ASN A 132 9.62 18.14 1.59
CA ASN A 132 9.62 18.17 0.12
C ASN A 132 8.93 16.93 -0.50
N GLU A 133 8.20 16.14 0.28
CA GLU A 133 7.47 14.97 -0.20
C GLU A 133 5.97 15.26 -0.27
N ILE A 134 5.32 14.72 -1.28
CA ILE A 134 3.89 14.97 -1.50
C ILE A 134 3.06 14.13 -0.53
N VAL A 135 2.09 14.76 0.13
CA VAL A 135 1.08 14.08 0.95
C VAL A 135 -0.27 14.30 0.32
N LEU A 136 -0.97 13.22 0.00
CA LEU A 136 -2.34 13.23 -0.52
C LEU A 136 -3.30 12.62 0.49
N THR A 137 -4.43 13.28 0.67
CA THR A 137 -5.51 12.78 1.51
C THR A 137 -6.62 12.17 0.65
N LYS A 138 -7.10 11.00 1.05
CA LYS A 138 -8.24 10.33 0.46
C LYS A 138 -9.32 10.00 1.49
N THR A 139 -10.56 9.91 1.04
CA THR A 139 -11.75 9.64 1.87
C THR A 139 -12.45 8.33 1.48
N CYS A 140 -11.74 7.48 0.73
CA CYS A 140 -12.19 6.15 0.27
C CYS A 140 -10.98 5.22 0.15
N SER A 141 -11.19 3.94 -0.18
CA SER A 141 -10.10 2.96 -0.32
C SER A 141 -9.15 3.25 -1.50
N GLY A 142 -9.69 3.61 -2.66
CA GLY A 142 -8.88 3.88 -3.85
C GLY A 142 -8.05 5.15 -3.73
N ALA A 143 -6.78 5.10 -4.15
CA ALA A 143 -5.89 6.25 -4.13
C ALA A 143 -6.09 7.18 -5.34
N PHE A 144 -6.59 6.65 -6.45
CA PHE A 144 -6.84 7.42 -7.69
C PHE A 144 -8.22 8.05 -7.72
N VAL A 145 -9.22 7.39 -7.13
CA VAL A 145 -10.60 7.88 -7.18
C VAL A 145 -10.81 9.06 -6.24
N GLY A 146 -11.16 10.21 -6.79
CA GLY A 146 -11.49 11.42 -6.01
C GLY A 146 -10.27 12.15 -5.45
N THR A 147 -9.07 11.86 -5.95
CA THR A 147 -7.83 12.57 -5.61
C THR A 147 -7.17 13.16 -6.85
N ASP A 148 -6.13 13.96 -6.65
CA ASP A 148 -5.30 14.52 -7.72
C ASP A 148 -4.14 13.61 -8.12
N LEU A 149 -4.10 12.35 -7.64
CA LEU A 149 -2.92 11.47 -7.80
C LEU A 149 -2.51 11.30 -9.26
N ASP A 150 -3.43 10.87 -10.15
CA ASP A 150 -3.10 10.66 -11.57
C ASP A 150 -2.58 11.94 -12.24
N ARG A 151 -3.20 13.07 -11.95
CA ARG A 151 -2.77 14.37 -12.50
C ARG A 151 -1.35 14.72 -12.04
N ILE A 152 -1.04 14.51 -10.74
CA ILE A 152 0.30 14.77 -10.19
C ILE A 152 1.32 13.85 -10.84
N LEU A 153 1.04 12.56 -10.92
CA LEU A 153 1.94 11.57 -11.55
C LEU A 153 2.23 11.92 -13.01
N ARG A 154 1.22 12.31 -13.79
CA ARG A 154 1.43 12.75 -15.18
C ARG A 154 2.27 14.03 -15.29
N ASN A 155 2.04 14.99 -14.39
CA ASN A 155 2.82 16.23 -14.35
C ASN A 155 4.29 15.97 -13.99
N LEU A 156 4.56 14.94 -13.17
CA LEU A 156 5.91 14.49 -12.84
C LEU A 156 6.57 13.67 -13.97
N GLY A 157 5.83 13.32 -15.03
CA GLY A 157 6.32 12.45 -16.10
C GLY A 157 6.48 11.00 -15.67
N THR A 158 5.68 10.55 -14.71
CA THR A 158 5.78 9.21 -14.13
C THR A 158 5.35 8.14 -15.12
N GLU A 159 6.19 7.13 -15.32
CA GLU A 159 5.92 5.91 -16.10
C GLU A 159 5.79 4.68 -15.19
N THR A 160 6.49 4.68 -14.06
CA THR A 160 6.58 3.52 -13.17
C THR A 160 6.19 3.88 -11.74
N LEU A 161 5.36 3.05 -11.12
CA LEU A 161 4.98 3.14 -9.71
C LEU A 161 5.53 1.96 -8.92
N ILE A 162 6.16 2.26 -7.79
CA ILE A 162 6.49 1.30 -6.74
C ILE A 162 5.47 1.48 -5.64
N ILE A 163 4.68 0.45 -5.35
CA ILE A 163 3.58 0.52 -4.37
C ILE A 163 3.93 -0.30 -3.14
N ILE A 164 3.79 0.31 -1.96
CA ILE A 164 3.93 -0.29 -0.63
C ILE A 164 2.83 0.22 0.30
N GLY A 165 2.53 -0.50 1.38
CA GLY A 165 1.64 0.00 2.43
C GLY A 165 0.53 -0.95 2.89
N PHE A 166 -0.61 -0.40 3.31
CA PHE A 166 -1.72 -1.08 3.99
C PHE A 166 -3.09 -0.74 3.37
N TYR A 167 -4.09 -1.64 3.38
CA TYR A 167 -3.95 -3.07 3.54
C TYR A 167 -3.82 -3.71 2.15
N THR A 168 -3.04 -4.81 2.05
CA THR A 168 -2.70 -5.45 0.77
C THR A 168 -3.92 -5.74 -0.09
N ASP A 169 -4.97 -6.33 0.50
CA ASP A 169 -6.21 -6.76 -0.16
C ASP A 169 -7.28 -5.64 -0.28
N GLN A 170 -6.95 -4.41 0.11
CA GLN A 170 -7.88 -3.28 0.11
C GLN A 170 -7.28 -2.09 -0.64
N CYS A 171 -6.77 -1.09 0.08
CA CYS A 171 -6.28 0.15 -0.51
C CYS A 171 -5.09 -0.06 -1.45
N VAL A 172 -4.18 -0.96 -1.10
CA VAL A 172 -3.00 -1.30 -1.92
C VAL A 172 -3.45 -2.01 -3.20
N GLU A 173 -4.29 -3.06 -3.10
CA GLU A 173 -4.81 -3.78 -4.27
C GLU A 173 -5.60 -2.86 -5.19
N THR A 174 -6.49 -2.02 -4.63
CA THR A 174 -7.27 -1.05 -5.41
C THR A 174 -6.34 -0.10 -6.17
N ALA A 175 -5.36 0.50 -5.48
CA ALA A 175 -4.39 1.40 -6.11
C ALA A 175 -3.55 0.70 -7.19
N ALA A 176 -3.16 -0.55 -6.96
CA ALA A 176 -2.37 -1.33 -7.92
C ALA A 176 -3.14 -1.66 -9.21
N ARG A 177 -4.43 -2.00 -9.10
CA ARG A 177 -5.30 -2.25 -10.24
C ARG A 177 -5.58 -0.97 -11.03
N ASP A 178 -5.96 0.10 -10.33
CA ASP A 178 -6.20 1.41 -10.96
C ASP A 178 -4.95 1.89 -11.70
N ALA A 179 -3.77 1.80 -11.07
CA ALA A 179 -2.49 2.21 -11.68
C ALA A 179 -2.22 1.45 -12.98
N ALA A 180 -2.38 0.12 -12.98
CA ALA A 180 -2.17 -0.71 -14.16
C ALA A 180 -3.19 -0.40 -15.27
N ASP A 181 -4.47 -0.23 -14.92
CA ASP A 181 -5.55 0.07 -15.89
C ASP A 181 -5.41 1.48 -16.49
N ILE A 182 -4.88 2.45 -15.73
CA ILE A 182 -4.57 3.80 -16.21
C ILE A 182 -3.33 3.81 -17.11
N GLY A 183 -2.46 2.79 -17.02
CA GLY A 183 -1.33 2.58 -17.93
C GLY A 183 0.06 2.76 -17.32
N TYR A 184 0.18 2.81 -15.99
CA TYR A 184 1.49 2.83 -15.31
C TYR A 184 2.12 1.43 -15.26
N ASN A 185 3.43 1.35 -15.44
CA ASN A 185 4.20 0.17 -15.04
C ASN A 185 4.16 0.05 -13.52
N THR A 186 3.59 -1.04 -13.01
CA THR A 186 3.33 -1.14 -11.57
C THR A 186 4.16 -2.25 -10.93
N ILE A 187 4.92 -1.89 -9.91
CA ILE A 187 5.66 -2.79 -9.03
C ILE A 187 4.97 -2.80 -7.67
N LEU A 188 4.68 -3.98 -7.15
CA LEU A 188 4.22 -4.18 -5.79
C LEU A 188 5.32 -4.87 -4.98
N VAL A 189 5.68 -4.31 -3.81
CA VAL A 189 6.68 -4.91 -2.94
C VAL A 189 5.97 -5.70 -1.86
N GLU A 190 5.92 -7.02 -2.03
CA GLU A 190 5.07 -7.89 -1.22
C GLU A 190 5.41 -7.86 0.27
N ASP A 191 6.69 -7.85 0.64
CA ASP A 191 7.15 -7.81 2.02
C ASP A 191 7.27 -6.39 2.63
N ALA A 192 6.80 -5.38 1.88
CA ALA A 192 6.54 -4.02 2.34
C ALA A 192 5.03 -3.67 2.30
N CYS A 193 4.17 -4.70 2.18
CA CYS A 193 2.72 -4.64 2.30
C CYS A 193 2.23 -5.63 3.35
N ASN A 194 1.12 -5.34 4.02
CA ASN A 194 0.47 -6.26 4.95
C ASN A 194 -1.04 -6.00 5.03
N THR A 195 -1.77 -6.98 5.53
CA THR A 195 -3.18 -6.88 5.88
C THR A 195 -3.48 -7.67 7.16
N LEU A 196 -4.74 -7.79 7.52
CA LEU A 196 -5.20 -8.39 8.78
C LEU A 196 -4.70 -9.84 8.96
N THR A 197 -4.74 -10.67 7.91
CA THR A 197 -4.24 -12.05 7.97
C THR A 197 -3.27 -12.35 6.84
N GLN A 198 -2.38 -13.32 7.05
CA GLN A 198 -1.45 -13.77 6.01
C GLN A 198 -2.19 -14.35 4.80
N GLU A 199 -3.28 -15.08 5.04
CA GLU A 199 -4.11 -15.66 3.96
C GLU A 199 -4.67 -14.58 3.02
N LEU A 200 -5.22 -13.49 3.57
CA LEU A 200 -5.73 -12.36 2.78
C LEU A 200 -4.61 -11.71 1.97
N HIS A 201 -3.44 -11.52 2.59
CA HIS A 201 -2.25 -11.01 1.90
C HIS A 201 -1.86 -11.89 0.71
N ASP A 202 -1.67 -13.20 0.95
CA ASP A 202 -1.24 -14.15 -0.08
C ASP A 202 -2.23 -14.24 -1.25
N ASN A 203 -3.54 -14.18 -0.95
CA ASN A 203 -4.59 -14.17 -1.96
C ASN A 203 -4.55 -12.92 -2.83
N ALA A 204 -4.37 -11.74 -2.23
CA ALA A 204 -4.23 -10.48 -2.97
C ALA A 204 -2.97 -10.48 -3.86
N ILE A 205 -1.81 -10.87 -3.31
CA ILE A 205 -0.57 -11.00 -4.09
C ILE A 205 -0.77 -11.95 -5.28
N LYS A 206 -1.39 -13.12 -5.05
CA LYS A 206 -1.66 -14.10 -6.11
C LYS A 206 -2.59 -13.56 -7.20
N ALA A 207 -3.59 -12.76 -6.83
CA ALA A 207 -4.54 -12.17 -7.77
C ALA A 207 -3.92 -11.05 -8.63
N LEU A 208 -2.92 -10.33 -8.09
CA LEU A 208 -2.27 -9.20 -8.75
C LEU A 208 -1.07 -9.60 -9.61
N LYS A 209 -0.29 -10.59 -9.13
CA LYS A 209 1.01 -10.96 -9.67
C LYS A 209 0.94 -11.40 -11.14
N ASP A 210 1.77 -10.77 -11.97
CA ASP A 210 1.91 -11.04 -13.40
C ASP A 210 0.59 -10.87 -14.20
N VAL A 211 -0.41 -10.20 -13.62
CA VAL A 211 -1.65 -9.76 -14.27
C VAL A 211 -1.68 -8.23 -14.31
N TYR A 212 -1.61 -7.59 -13.15
CA TYR A 212 -1.63 -6.15 -13.00
C TYR A 212 -0.27 -5.57 -12.63
N VAL A 213 0.53 -6.32 -11.86
CA VAL A 213 1.77 -5.81 -11.27
C VAL A 213 2.92 -6.80 -11.38
N LYS A 214 4.15 -6.26 -11.40
CA LYS A 214 5.35 -7.01 -11.08
C LYS A 214 5.51 -7.07 -9.58
N VAL A 215 5.52 -8.28 -9.00
CA VAL A 215 5.77 -8.47 -7.56
C VAL A 215 7.26 -8.65 -7.32
N LEU A 216 7.81 -7.87 -6.40
CA LEU A 216 9.19 -7.95 -5.92
C LEU A 216 9.21 -8.06 -4.39
N THR A 217 10.31 -8.57 -3.85
CA THR A 217 10.67 -8.38 -2.44
C THR A 217 11.47 -7.10 -2.25
N THR A 218 11.57 -6.61 -1.02
CA THR A 218 12.40 -5.45 -0.66
C THR A 218 13.84 -5.62 -1.18
N ASP A 219 14.47 -6.75 -0.90
CA ASP A 219 15.85 -7.00 -1.32
C ASP A 219 16.01 -6.99 -2.85
N SER A 220 15.05 -7.57 -3.56
CA SER A 220 15.04 -7.57 -5.03
C SER A 220 14.89 -6.16 -5.60
N LEU A 221 14.02 -5.34 -5.01
CA LEU A 221 13.83 -3.95 -5.42
C LEU A 221 15.08 -3.12 -5.12
N LEU A 222 15.66 -3.24 -3.91
CA LEU A 222 16.87 -2.51 -3.53
C LEU A 222 18.04 -2.86 -4.45
N ALA A 223 18.19 -4.13 -4.83
CA ALA A 223 19.22 -4.54 -5.81
C ALA A 223 19.02 -3.92 -7.20
N VAL A 224 17.80 -3.54 -7.58
CA VAL A 224 17.53 -2.78 -8.82
C VAL A 224 17.86 -1.31 -8.61
N ILE A 225 17.37 -0.70 -7.52
CA ILE A 225 17.59 0.72 -7.19
C ILE A 225 19.09 1.04 -7.03
N ASP A 226 19.88 0.15 -6.45
CA ASP A 226 21.31 0.37 -6.25
C ASP A 226 22.09 0.51 -7.56
N ARG A 227 21.60 -0.08 -8.65
CA ARG A 227 22.23 -0.03 -9.99
C ARG A 227 21.89 1.25 -10.79
N LEU A 228 20.91 2.03 -10.33
CA LEU A 228 20.56 3.34 -10.88
C LEU A 228 21.61 4.39 -10.46
#